data_93f3b1f6c9583e3cdd28c606fc5864ea
#
_entry.id   93f3b1f6c9583e3cdd28c606fc5864ea
#
_cell.length_a   1.000
_cell.length_b   1.000
_cell.length_c   1.000
_cell.angle_alpha   90.00
_cell.angle_beta   90.00
_cell.angle_gamma   90.00
#
_symmetry.space_group_name_H-M   'P 1'
#
loop_
_entity.id
_entity.type
_entity.pdbx_description
1 polymer ?
#
loop_
_entity_poly.entity_id
_entity_poly.type
_entity_poly.pdbx_seq_one_letter_code
_entity_poly.pdbx_strand_id
1 'polypeptide(L)'
;MESKFDAIVIGAGIMGSCTAYQLAKRGKKVLLLEQFDFLHHRGSSHGESRTIRCTYPEDYYSEMVLESSKLWEEAEAEIGYRVYFKTRHLDVGVPSDKSLQAVIASCQSNSIPHRVLNREQVIQEFSGVFEIPENWIGLATDLGGVLKPTKAVSMFQTLAMKNGAVLKDYMEVHEIKRDNERGGIRVCTKNGSKFWGEKCVVTVGAWMSKLVKTVSTRVLPIKPLHTSICYWRIKDGYQDNFSLQKGFPSFSSYGEPYIYGTPSLEFPGLLKIAVHGGYPCDPDKRTWAPALLGNEVTSWIKEKLAGRIESSEPVLTQSCMYSMTPDGDFVIDFLGGEEFGKDVVIAGGFSGHGFKMGPAIGRILAEMVMNGEAKGVELKYFRLDRFDENPRGNVKDYEDQVNSVKSKL
;
A
#
# COMPACT_ATOMS: atom_id res chain seq x y z
N MET A 1 -25.83 -28.17 -7.46
CA MET A 1 -24.78 -28.35 -6.43
C MET A 1 -24.06 -27.02 -6.28
N GLU A 2 -24.00 -26.47 -5.07
CA GLU A 2 -23.18 -25.28 -4.81
C GLU A 2 -21.71 -25.64 -5.09
N SER A 3 -21.03 -24.77 -5.85
CA SER A 3 -19.61 -24.98 -6.19
C SER A 3 -18.77 -24.93 -4.92
N LYS A 4 -18.00 -25.98 -4.67
CA LYS A 4 -17.04 -26.03 -3.56
C LYS A 4 -15.75 -25.31 -3.97
N PHE A 5 -15.32 -24.32 -3.15
CA PHE A 5 -14.04 -23.62 -3.30
C PHE A 5 -13.05 -24.02 -2.20
N ASP A 6 -11.75 -24.03 -2.50
CA ASP A 6 -10.73 -24.19 -1.47
C ASP A 6 -10.60 -22.90 -0.66
N ALA A 7 -10.77 -21.73 -1.32
CA ALA A 7 -10.74 -20.44 -0.66
C ALA A 7 -11.71 -19.43 -1.29
N ILE A 8 -12.35 -18.64 -0.44
CA ILE A 8 -13.14 -17.46 -0.84
C ILE A 8 -12.36 -16.23 -0.40
N VAL A 9 -12.01 -15.36 -1.34
CA VAL A 9 -11.35 -14.07 -1.10
C VAL A 9 -12.39 -12.97 -1.24
N ILE A 10 -12.53 -12.11 -0.23
CA ILE A 10 -13.52 -11.03 -0.17
C ILE A 10 -12.79 -9.69 -0.32
N GLY A 11 -13.17 -8.92 -1.35
CA GLY A 11 -12.56 -7.66 -1.75
C GLY A 11 -11.53 -7.85 -2.87
N ALA A 12 -11.83 -7.33 -4.08
CA ALA A 12 -11.00 -7.46 -5.27
C ALA A 12 -10.08 -6.24 -5.51
N GLY A 13 -9.68 -5.54 -4.43
CA GLY A 13 -8.58 -4.61 -4.45
C GLY A 13 -7.24 -5.31 -4.66
N ILE A 14 -6.13 -4.58 -4.58
CA ILE A 14 -4.79 -5.14 -4.84
C ILE A 14 -4.49 -6.37 -3.97
N MET A 15 -4.83 -6.34 -2.67
CA MET A 15 -4.52 -7.43 -1.75
C MET A 15 -5.28 -8.71 -2.10
N GLY A 16 -6.60 -8.61 -2.31
CA GLY A 16 -7.40 -9.77 -2.68
C GLY A 16 -7.09 -10.29 -4.07
N SER A 17 -6.81 -9.41 -5.04
CA SER A 17 -6.42 -9.82 -6.40
C SER A 17 -5.08 -10.57 -6.41
N CYS A 18 -4.07 -10.08 -5.67
CA CYS A 18 -2.79 -10.78 -5.50
C CYS A 18 -2.97 -12.12 -4.77
N THR A 19 -3.80 -12.16 -3.72
CA THR A 19 -4.07 -13.39 -2.97
C THR A 19 -4.78 -14.43 -3.84
N ALA A 20 -5.80 -14.03 -4.58
CA ALA A 20 -6.52 -14.92 -5.49
C ALA A 20 -5.60 -15.49 -6.56
N TYR A 21 -4.73 -14.66 -7.17
CA TYR A 21 -3.71 -15.11 -8.10
C TYR A 21 -2.75 -16.11 -7.47
N GLN A 22 -2.22 -15.81 -6.30
CA GLN A 22 -1.24 -16.67 -5.62
C GLN A 22 -1.83 -18.04 -5.22
N LEU A 23 -3.09 -18.07 -4.80
CA LEU A 23 -3.81 -19.31 -4.51
C LEU A 23 -4.11 -20.11 -5.80
N ALA A 24 -4.66 -19.45 -6.83
CA ALA A 24 -4.99 -20.08 -8.10
C ALA A 24 -3.76 -20.65 -8.81
N LYS A 25 -2.64 -19.90 -8.83
CA LYS A 25 -1.34 -20.36 -9.37
C LYS A 25 -0.82 -21.63 -8.67
N ARG A 26 -1.23 -21.88 -7.41
CA ARG A 26 -0.92 -23.09 -6.64
C ARG A 26 -1.99 -24.19 -6.77
N GLY A 27 -2.87 -24.09 -7.78
CA GLY A 27 -3.88 -25.09 -8.13
C GLY A 27 -5.10 -25.08 -7.21
N LYS A 28 -5.32 -24.04 -6.40
CA LYS A 28 -6.50 -23.93 -5.54
C LYS A 28 -7.71 -23.40 -6.32
N LYS A 29 -8.89 -23.94 -6.03
CA LYS A 29 -10.15 -23.41 -6.53
C LYS A 29 -10.54 -22.15 -5.75
N VAL A 30 -10.43 -21.00 -6.36
CA VAL A 30 -10.59 -19.70 -5.70
C VAL A 30 -11.84 -18.99 -6.22
N LEU A 31 -12.61 -18.40 -5.30
CA LEU A 31 -13.65 -17.42 -5.59
C LEU A 31 -13.21 -16.07 -5.05
N LEU A 32 -13.15 -15.05 -5.91
CA LEU A 32 -12.91 -13.66 -5.53
C LEU A 32 -14.20 -12.85 -5.66
N LEU A 33 -14.63 -12.22 -4.57
CA LEU A 33 -15.85 -11.42 -4.49
C LEU A 33 -15.53 -9.94 -4.33
N GLU A 34 -16.24 -9.08 -5.07
CA GLU A 34 -16.18 -7.63 -4.93
C GLU A 34 -17.58 -7.06 -4.72
N GLN A 35 -17.71 -6.08 -3.81
CA GLN A 35 -19.02 -5.48 -3.52
C GLN A 35 -19.52 -4.51 -4.60
N PHE A 36 -18.59 -3.89 -5.33
CA PHE A 36 -18.86 -2.97 -6.43
C PHE A 36 -18.52 -3.62 -7.77
N ASP A 37 -18.49 -2.82 -8.84
CA ASP A 37 -17.89 -3.21 -10.11
C ASP A 37 -16.37 -3.42 -9.96
N PHE A 38 -15.79 -4.28 -10.80
CA PHE A 38 -14.34 -4.43 -10.82
C PHE A 38 -13.65 -3.13 -11.25
N LEU A 39 -12.48 -2.88 -10.67
CA LEU A 39 -11.65 -1.67 -10.91
C LEU A 39 -12.32 -0.35 -10.53
N HIS A 40 -13.33 -0.38 -9.66
CA HIS A 40 -14.01 0.81 -9.16
C HIS A 40 -13.07 1.83 -8.50
N HIS A 41 -13.50 3.08 -8.43
CA HIS A 41 -12.74 4.19 -7.82
C HIS A 41 -13.17 4.54 -6.38
N ARG A 42 -13.90 3.65 -5.70
CA ARG A 42 -14.45 3.90 -4.36
C ARG A 42 -13.46 3.64 -3.24
N GLY A 43 -12.54 2.68 -3.43
CA GLY A 43 -11.57 2.24 -2.43
C GLY A 43 -10.20 2.92 -2.56
N SER A 44 -9.14 2.13 -2.29
CA SER A 44 -7.75 2.59 -2.26
C SER A 44 -6.88 2.06 -3.41
N SER A 45 -7.40 1.15 -4.24
CA SER A 45 -6.62 0.41 -5.24
C SER A 45 -6.74 0.95 -6.67
N HIS A 46 -7.21 2.18 -6.82
CA HIS A 46 -7.38 2.87 -8.10
C HIS A 46 -6.39 4.02 -8.29
N GLY A 47 -6.45 4.68 -9.45
CA GLY A 47 -5.70 5.90 -9.77
C GLY A 47 -4.52 5.62 -10.69
N GLU A 48 -3.67 6.65 -10.89
CA GLU A 48 -2.70 6.69 -11.97
C GLU A 48 -1.29 6.30 -11.53
N SER A 49 -0.93 6.53 -10.28
CA SER A 49 0.40 6.20 -9.77
C SER A 49 0.42 5.84 -8.30
N ARG A 50 1.35 4.94 -7.92
CA ARG A 50 1.75 4.64 -6.54
C ARG A 50 3.27 4.57 -6.47
N THR A 51 3.83 5.17 -5.43
CA THR A 51 5.26 5.06 -5.15
C THR A 51 5.60 3.65 -4.69
N ILE A 52 6.68 3.08 -5.23
CA ILE A 52 7.37 1.93 -4.65
C ILE A 52 8.75 2.39 -4.19
N ARG A 53 9.11 2.09 -2.96
CA ARG A 53 10.41 2.39 -2.34
C ARG A 53 10.69 1.39 -1.24
N CYS A 54 11.96 1.05 -1.03
CA CYS A 54 12.40 0.15 0.05
C CYS A 54 12.95 0.90 1.28
N THR A 55 13.01 2.22 1.23
CA THR A 55 13.48 3.08 2.33
C THR A 55 12.37 3.25 3.37
N TYR A 56 12.41 2.44 4.44
CA TYR A 56 11.45 2.43 5.52
C TYR A 56 12.14 2.64 6.88
N PRO A 57 11.51 3.39 7.80
CA PRO A 57 12.01 3.46 9.18
C PRO A 57 11.98 2.08 9.85
N GLU A 58 10.93 1.32 9.62
CA GLU A 58 10.77 -0.06 10.10
C GLU A 58 11.49 -1.03 9.16
N ASP A 59 12.50 -1.70 9.64
CA ASP A 59 13.38 -2.60 8.86
C ASP A 59 12.62 -3.80 8.25
N TYR A 60 11.59 -4.32 8.93
CA TYR A 60 10.77 -5.44 8.47
C TYR A 60 9.94 -5.15 7.21
N TYR A 61 9.75 -3.87 6.80
CA TYR A 61 9.10 -3.54 5.54
C TYR A 61 10.04 -3.61 4.35
N SER A 62 11.31 -3.33 4.54
CA SER A 62 12.29 -3.24 3.46
C SER A 62 12.39 -4.56 2.70
N GLU A 63 12.51 -5.69 3.41
CA GLU A 63 12.53 -7.02 2.80
C GLU A 63 11.24 -7.34 2.04
N MET A 64 10.08 -6.99 2.60
CA MET A 64 8.78 -7.20 1.97
C MET A 64 8.62 -6.40 0.67
N VAL A 65 9.18 -5.18 0.60
CA VAL A 65 9.19 -4.40 -0.65
C VAL A 65 10.14 -5.02 -1.67
N LEU A 66 11.32 -5.48 -1.26
CA LEU A 66 12.28 -6.13 -2.17
C LEU A 66 11.70 -7.42 -2.76
N GLU A 67 11.05 -8.24 -1.95
CA GLU A 67 10.30 -9.41 -2.43
C GLU A 67 9.20 -9.00 -3.40
N SER A 68 8.38 -8.01 -3.01
CA SER A 68 7.31 -7.51 -3.85
C SER A 68 7.81 -7.02 -5.21
N SER A 69 8.96 -6.35 -5.25
CA SER A 69 9.54 -5.85 -6.50
C SER A 69 9.83 -6.98 -7.48
N LYS A 70 10.33 -8.12 -7.00
CA LYS A 70 10.54 -9.34 -7.82
C LYS A 70 9.21 -9.93 -8.31
N LEU A 71 8.24 -10.03 -7.40
CA LEU A 71 6.92 -10.58 -7.73
C LEU A 71 6.12 -9.67 -8.69
N TRP A 72 6.33 -8.34 -8.68
CA TRP A 72 5.81 -7.43 -9.68
C TRP A 72 6.38 -7.77 -11.06
N GLU A 73 7.69 -7.92 -11.18
CA GLU A 73 8.38 -8.25 -12.43
C GLU A 73 7.97 -9.63 -12.98
N GLU A 74 7.83 -10.62 -12.11
CA GLU A 74 7.33 -11.95 -12.48
C GLU A 74 5.90 -11.89 -13.06
N ALA A 75 5.01 -11.14 -12.40
CA ALA A 75 3.65 -10.97 -12.87
C ALA A 75 3.58 -10.20 -14.20
N GLU A 76 4.42 -9.19 -14.41
CA GLU A 76 4.56 -8.47 -15.68
C GLU A 76 5.04 -9.39 -16.80
N ALA A 77 6.01 -10.25 -16.53
CA ALA A 77 6.51 -11.22 -17.49
C ALA A 77 5.44 -12.25 -17.89
N GLU A 78 4.63 -12.72 -16.91
CA GLU A 78 3.55 -13.68 -17.13
C GLU A 78 2.38 -13.07 -17.92
N ILE A 79 2.04 -11.80 -17.69
CA ILE A 79 0.93 -11.11 -18.37
C ILE A 79 1.33 -10.51 -19.72
N GLY A 80 2.57 -10.07 -19.88
CA GLY A 80 3.10 -9.49 -21.11
C GLY A 80 3.02 -7.96 -21.21
N TYR A 81 2.75 -7.25 -20.12
CA TYR A 81 2.80 -5.77 -20.09
C TYR A 81 3.29 -5.21 -18.77
N ARG A 82 3.76 -3.94 -18.78
CA ARG A 82 4.32 -3.27 -17.61
C ARG A 82 3.30 -2.47 -16.80
N VAL A 83 3.43 -2.56 -15.47
CA VAL A 83 2.75 -1.73 -14.47
C VAL A 83 3.72 -1.12 -13.48
N TYR A 84 4.95 -1.66 -13.39
CA TYR A 84 6.05 -1.19 -12.54
C TYR A 84 7.13 -0.52 -13.38
N PHE A 85 7.37 0.76 -13.10
CA PHE A 85 8.37 1.59 -13.77
C PHE A 85 9.46 1.96 -12.76
N LYS A 86 10.62 1.35 -12.89
CA LYS A 86 11.78 1.59 -12.01
C LYS A 86 12.30 3.00 -12.20
N THR A 87 12.60 3.67 -11.11
CA THR A 87 13.33 4.92 -11.05
C THR A 87 14.00 5.06 -9.69
N ARG A 88 14.84 6.06 -9.53
CA ARG A 88 15.44 6.39 -8.22
C ARG A 88 14.37 6.80 -7.22
N HIS A 89 14.71 6.70 -5.92
CA HIS A 89 13.92 7.31 -4.86
C HIS A 89 14.80 8.27 -4.06
N LEU A 90 14.23 9.40 -3.68
CA LEU A 90 14.88 10.43 -2.87
C LEU A 90 14.02 10.73 -1.63
N ASP A 91 14.54 10.43 -0.45
CA ASP A 91 14.01 10.93 0.81
C ASP A 91 14.77 12.19 1.21
N VAL A 92 14.07 13.25 1.65
CA VAL A 92 14.69 14.50 2.09
C VAL A 92 14.16 14.92 3.46
N GLY A 93 14.98 15.59 4.26
CA GLY A 93 14.57 16.10 5.58
C GLY A 93 15.72 16.63 6.39
N VAL A 94 15.42 17.07 7.62
CA VAL A 94 16.47 17.49 8.55
C VAL A 94 17.22 16.28 9.09
N PRO A 95 18.56 16.33 9.28
CA PRO A 95 19.35 15.22 9.79
C PRO A 95 18.92 14.71 11.18
N SER A 96 18.27 15.58 11.97
CA SER A 96 17.78 15.25 13.31
C SER A 96 16.39 14.59 13.32
N ASP A 97 15.73 14.44 12.16
CA ASP A 97 14.46 13.74 12.08
C ASP A 97 14.65 12.25 12.43
N LYS A 98 13.96 11.78 13.46
CA LYS A 98 14.12 10.41 13.98
C LYS A 98 13.73 9.35 12.93
N SER A 99 12.68 9.60 12.15
CA SER A 99 12.25 8.68 11.12
C SER A 99 13.25 8.60 9.96
N LEU A 100 13.82 9.74 9.54
CA LEU A 100 14.85 9.74 8.50
C LEU A 100 16.13 9.06 8.97
N GLN A 101 16.55 9.25 10.22
CA GLN A 101 17.68 8.51 10.83
C GLN A 101 17.41 7.00 10.85
N ALA A 102 16.19 6.60 11.23
CA ALA A 102 15.78 5.20 11.22
C ALA A 102 15.78 4.60 9.81
N VAL A 103 15.37 5.37 8.79
CA VAL A 103 15.48 4.95 7.38
C VAL A 103 16.93 4.69 6.98
N ILE A 104 17.86 5.59 7.34
CA ILE A 104 19.29 5.39 7.05
C ILE A 104 19.80 4.12 7.73
N ALA A 105 19.46 3.94 9.02
CA ALA A 105 19.84 2.76 9.77
C ALA A 105 19.25 1.47 9.18
N SER A 106 17.98 1.48 8.80
CA SER A 106 17.30 0.36 8.14
C SER A 106 17.98 0.01 6.80
N CYS A 107 18.33 1.01 5.98
CA CYS A 107 19.04 0.77 4.74
C CYS A 107 20.41 0.10 4.98
N GLN A 108 21.15 0.52 6.01
CA GLN A 108 22.43 -0.09 6.39
C GLN A 108 22.24 -1.53 6.88
N SER A 109 21.29 -1.79 7.78
CA SER A 109 21.01 -3.10 8.35
C SER A 109 20.57 -4.12 7.30
N ASN A 110 19.74 -3.70 6.35
CA ASN A 110 19.23 -4.54 5.26
C ASN A 110 20.12 -4.54 4.01
N SER A 111 21.33 -3.95 4.07
CA SER A 111 22.26 -3.85 2.95
C SER A 111 21.63 -3.25 1.69
N ILE A 112 20.74 -2.28 1.85
CA ILE A 112 20.09 -1.56 0.76
C ILE A 112 21.09 -0.52 0.21
N PRO A 113 21.44 -0.57 -1.09
CA PRO A 113 22.31 0.44 -1.70
C PRO A 113 21.69 1.83 -1.59
N HIS A 114 22.38 2.73 -0.91
CA HIS A 114 21.92 4.09 -0.71
C HIS A 114 23.09 5.08 -0.61
N ARG A 115 22.79 6.34 -0.79
CA ARG A 115 23.73 7.48 -0.64
C ARG A 115 23.08 8.54 0.24
N VAL A 116 23.79 8.99 1.25
CA VAL A 116 23.40 10.17 2.03
C VAL A 116 24.07 11.39 1.38
N LEU A 117 23.28 12.34 0.98
CA LEU A 117 23.68 13.49 0.14
C LEU A 117 23.48 14.80 0.93
N ASN A 118 24.45 15.70 0.86
CA ASN A 118 24.25 17.07 1.28
C ASN A 118 23.48 17.88 0.20
N ARG A 119 23.18 19.15 0.47
CA ARG A 119 22.42 20.02 -0.44
C ARG A 119 23.04 20.10 -1.84
N GLU A 120 24.35 20.34 -1.94
CA GLU A 120 25.07 20.49 -3.21
C GLU A 120 25.00 19.20 -4.04
N GLN A 121 25.17 18.05 -3.36
CA GLN A 121 25.08 16.73 -3.98
C GLN A 121 23.66 16.43 -4.48
N VAL A 122 22.62 16.80 -3.74
CA VAL A 122 21.21 16.67 -4.18
C VAL A 122 20.97 17.53 -5.43
N ILE A 123 21.41 18.79 -5.42
CA ILE A 123 21.28 19.68 -6.57
C ILE A 123 22.01 19.09 -7.80
N GLN A 124 23.23 18.62 -7.62
CA GLN A 124 24.02 18.02 -8.69
C GLN A 124 23.39 16.72 -9.24
N GLU A 125 23.02 15.80 -8.34
CA GLU A 125 22.52 14.48 -8.73
C GLU A 125 21.16 14.54 -9.43
N PHE A 126 20.31 15.51 -9.05
CA PHE A 126 18.97 15.68 -9.61
C PHE A 126 18.86 16.91 -10.52
N SER A 127 19.98 17.34 -11.13
CA SER A 127 20.03 18.40 -12.17
C SER A 127 19.36 19.72 -11.75
N GLY A 128 19.52 20.10 -10.49
CA GLY A 128 18.98 21.33 -9.92
C GLY A 128 17.46 21.38 -9.85
N VAL A 129 16.77 20.24 -9.88
CA VAL A 129 15.30 20.21 -9.77
C VAL A 129 14.86 20.33 -8.31
N PHE A 130 15.61 19.73 -7.39
CA PHE A 130 15.38 19.85 -5.96
C PHE A 130 16.31 20.90 -5.35
N GLU A 131 15.72 21.87 -4.64
CA GLU A 131 16.42 22.86 -3.83
C GLU A 131 16.07 22.65 -2.36
N ILE A 132 16.82 21.76 -1.68
CA ILE A 132 16.62 21.55 -0.25
C ILE A 132 17.39 22.61 0.57
N PRO A 133 16.96 22.97 1.80
CA PRO A 133 17.68 23.88 2.69
C PRO A 133 19.11 23.38 2.98
N GLU A 134 20.01 24.30 3.35
CA GLU A 134 21.41 23.98 3.66
C GLU A 134 21.57 22.97 4.80
N ASN A 135 20.67 23.01 5.78
CA ASN A 135 20.67 22.12 6.92
C ASN A 135 19.89 20.81 6.67
N TRP A 136 19.47 20.52 5.44
CA TRP A 136 18.79 19.28 5.09
C TRP A 136 19.75 18.31 4.41
N ILE A 137 19.39 17.01 4.47
CA ILE A 137 20.06 15.94 3.74
C ILE A 137 19.07 15.24 2.80
N GLY A 138 19.63 14.57 1.80
CA GLY A 138 18.93 13.61 0.97
C GLY A 138 19.43 12.20 1.21
N LEU A 139 18.54 11.22 1.18
CA LEU A 139 18.86 9.79 1.07
C LEU A 139 18.41 9.31 -0.30
N ALA A 140 19.33 8.96 -1.17
CA ALA A 140 19.03 8.47 -2.52
C ALA A 140 19.29 6.97 -2.64
N THR A 141 18.37 6.26 -3.31
CA THR A 141 18.53 4.86 -3.71
C THR A 141 18.05 4.64 -5.14
N ASP A 142 18.63 3.67 -5.82
CA ASP A 142 18.19 3.26 -7.16
C ASP A 142 17.05 2.21 -7.12
N LEU A 143 16.65 1.79 -5.91
CA LEU A 143 15.59 0.80 -5.67
C LEU A 143 14.25 1.47 -5.39
N GLY A 144 13.78 2.27 -6.34
CA GLY A 144 12.50 2.95 -6.30
C GLY A 144 11.68 2.72 -7.56
N GLY A 145 10.55 3.43 -7.67
CA GLY A 145 9.72 3.36 -8.85
C GLY A 145 8.30 3.86 -8.68
N VAL A 146 7.54 3.67 -9.76
CA VAL A 146 6.14 4.02 -9.86
C VAL A 146 5.33 2.83 -10.36
N LEU A 147 4.23 2.53 -9.69
CA LEU A 147 3.25 1.52 -10.10
C LEU A 147 2.02 2.21 -10.69
N LYS A 148 1.40 1.59 -11.71
CA LYS A 148 0.09 1.97 -12.28
C LYS A 148 -1.02 1.17 -11.59
N PRO A 149 -1.70 1.71 -10.57
CA PRO A 149 -2.51 0.89 -9.66
C PRO A 149 -3.71 0.23 -10.33
N THR A 150 -4.52 0.94 -11.11
CA THR A 150 -5.68 0.34 -11.77
C THR A 150 -5.27 -0.78 -12.72
N LYS A 151 -4.21 -0.57 -13.53
CA LYS A 151 -3.67 -1.62 -14.42
C LYS A 151 -3.07 -2.78 -13.64
N ALA A 152 -2.45 -2.52 -12.50
CA ALA A 152 -1.87 -3.54 -11.64
C ALA A 152 -2.94 -4.46 -11.02
N VAL A 153 -4.06 -3.89 -10.55
CA VAL A 153 -5.20 -4.69 -10.06
C VAL A 153 -5.77 -5.54 -11.19
N SER A 154 -6.02 -4.93 -12.36
CA SER A 154 -6.49 -5.66 -13.57
C SER A 154 -5.54 -6.79 -13.96
N MET A 155 -4.22 -6.57 -13.86
CA MET A 155 -3.21 -7.60 -14.12
C MET A 155 -3.40 -8.82 -13.24
N PHE A 156 -3.48 -8.64 -11.92
CA PHE A 156 -3.63 -9.76 -11.00
C PHE A 156 -5.00 -10.42 -11.09
N GLN A 157 -6.08 -9.69 -11.36
CA GLN A 157 -7.39 -10.27 -11.65
C GLN A 157 -7.33 -11.16 -12.90
N THR A 158 -6.72 -10.67 -13.97
CA THR A 158 -6.53 -11.43 -15.21
C THR A 158 -5.67 -12.68 -14.99
N LEU A 159 -4.57 -12.57 -14.27
CA LEU A 159 -3.70 -13.70 -13.94
C LEU A 159 -4.42 -14.72 -13.04
N ALA A 160 -5.23 -14.27 -12.08
CA ALA A 160 -6.05 -15.16 -11.27
C ALA A 160 -7.05 -15.95 -12.13
N MET A 161 -7.76 -15.29 -13.04
CA MET A 161 -8.69 -15.94 -13.97
C MET A 161 -7.97 -16.93 -14.91
N LYS A 162 -6.82 -16.57 -15.48
CA LYS A 162 -6.01 -17.46 -16.31
C LYS A 162 -5.60 -18.74 -15.57
N ASN A 163 -5.42 -18.65 -14.26
CA ASN A 163 -5.11 -19.78 -13.38
C ASN A 163 -6.37 -20.45 -12.79
N GLY A 164 -7.58 -20.14 -13.29
CA GLY A 164 -8.83 -20.84 -12.95
C GLY A 164 -9.62 -20.23 -11.78
N ALA A 165 -9.25 -19.07 -11.26
CA ALA A 165 -10.07 -18.38 -10.27
C ALA A 165 -11.38 -17.86 -10.87
N VAL A 166 -12.46 -17.93 -10.10
CA VAL A 166 -13.76 -17.35 -10.44
C VAL A 166 -13.87 -15.97 -9.76
N LEU A 167 -14.16 -14.95 -10.55
CA LEU A 167 -14.32 -13.58 -10.05
C LEU A 167 -15.78 -13.16 -10.20
N LYS A 168 -16.35 -12.53 -9.16
CA LYS A 168 -17.73 -12.01 -9.17
C LYS A 168 -17.76 -10.62 -8.53
N ASP A 169 -18.28 -9.67 -9.26
CA ASP A 169 -18.58 -8.31 -8.77
C ASP A 169 -20.04 -8.17 -8.32
N TYR A 170 -20.39 -7.01 -7.74
CA TYR A 170 -21.69 -6.75 -7.13
C TYR A 170 -22.11 -7.79 -6.08
N MET A 171 -21.12 -8.33 -5.37
CA MET A 171 -21.27 -9.35 -4.32
C MET A 171 -20.91 -8.74 -2.95
N GLU A 172 -21.76 -7.84 -2.44
CA GLU A 172 -21.57 -7.26 -1.11
C GLU A 172 -21.80 -8.31 -0.04
N VAL A 173 -20.71 -8.76 0.59
CA VAL A 173 -20.74 -9.73 1.69
C VAL A 173 -21.21 -9.05 2.98
N HIS A 174 -22.16 -9.67 3.66
CA HIS A 174 -22.67 -9.21 4.94
C HIS A 174 -22.57 -10.24 6.06
N GLU A 175 -22.31 -11.50 5.71
CA GLU A 175 -22.23 -12.59 6.69
C GLU A 175 -21.12 -13.57 6.29
N ILE A 176 -20.32 -13.96 7.27
CA ILE A 176 -19.32 -15.03 7.21
C ILE A 176 -19.58 -15.91 8.42
N LYS A 177 -19.82 -17.19 8.22
CA LYS A 177 -20.13 -18.14 9.30
C LYS A 177 -19.46 -19.48 9.05
N ARG A 178 -19.12 -20.17 10.13
CA ARG A 178 -18.73 -21.58 10.05
C ARG A 178 -19.93 -22.43 9.60
N ASP A 179 -19.69 -23.33 8.68
CA ASP A 179 -20.69 -24.32 8.30
C ASP A 179 -20.48 -25.58 9.17
N ASN A 180 -21.35 -25.76 10.17
CA ASN A 180 -21.22 -26.85 11.14
C ASN A 180 -21.56 -28.21 10.55
N GLU A 181 -22.30 -28.27 9.45
CA GLU A 181 -22.71 -29.51 8.81
C GLU A 181 -21.65 -30.02 7.83
N ARG A 182 -21.09 -29.11 7.01
CA ARG A 182 -20.15 -29.45 5.95
C ARG A 182 -18.67 -29.19 6.31
N GLY A 183 -18.46 -28.50 7.42
CA GLY A 183 -17.19 -27.89 7.75
C GLY A 183 -16.88 -26.70 6.81
N GLY A 184 -15.80 -25.92 7.11
CA GLY A 184 -15.43 -24.76 6.32
C GLY A 184 -16.29 -23.52 6.58
N ILE A 185 -16.30 -22.60 5.63
CA ILE A 185 -16.89 -21.26 5.78
C ILE A 185 -17.98 -21.03 4.74
N ARG A 186 -19.12 -20.54 5.20
CA ARG A 186 -20.22 -20.03 4.37
C ARG A 186 -20.17 -18.51 4.34
N VAL A 187 -20.21 -17.96 3.13
CA VAL A 187 -20.25 -16.52 2.85
C VAL A 187 -21.58 -16.17 2.21
N CYS A 188 -22.31 -15.21 2.78
CA CYS A 188 -23.59 -14.72 2.27
C CYS A 188 -23.48 -13.26 1.82
N THR A 189 -24.09 -12.94 0.69
CA THR A 189 -24.13 -11.61 0.11
C THR A 189 -25.52 -10.98 0.23
N LYS A 190 -25.59 -9.65 0.20
CA LYS A 190 -26.86 -8.92 0.32
C LYS A 190 -27.86 -9.22 -0.81
N ASN A 191 -27.38 -9.61 -1.98
CA ASN A 191 -28.24 -10.04 -3.09
C ASN A 191 -28.79 -11.47 -2.94
N GLY A 192 -28.53 -12.14 -1.80
CA GLY A 192 -29.03 -13.47 -1.47
C GLY A 192 -28.17 -14.63 -1.97
N SER A 193 -27.04 -14.35 -2.64
CA SER A 193 -26.11 -15.42 -3.07
C SER A 193 -25.40 -16.01 -1.84
N LYS A 194 -25.14 -17.32 -1.90
CA LYS A 194 -24.41 -18.06 -0.87
C LYS A 194 -23.28 -18.83 -1.51
N PHE A 195 -22.13 -18.79 -0.86
CA PHE A 195 -20.92 -19.50 -1.32
C PHE A 195 -20.34 -20.31 -0.17
N TRP A 196 -19.73 -21.43 -0.51
CA TRP A 196 -19.06 -22.28 0.45
C TRP A 196 -17.58 -22.46 0.05
N GLY A 197 -16.66 -22.30 1.02
CA GLY A 197 -15.23 -22.52 0.87
C GLY A 197 -14.61 -23.17 2.11
N GLU A 198 -13.50 -23.86 1.93
CA GLU A 198 -12.76 -24.42 3.09
C GLU A 198 -12.17 -23.32 3.95
N LYS A 199 -11.69 -22.26 3.32
CA LYS A 199 -11.08 -21.09 3.97
C LYS A 199 -11.66 -19.78 3.40
N CYS A 200 -11.50 -18.71 4.17
CA CYS A 200 -11.91 -17.39 3.76
C CYS A 200 -10.76 -16.37 4.00
N VAL A 201 -10.56 -15.43 3.08
CA VAL A 201 -9.63 -14.32 3.23
C VAL A 201 -10.40 -13.01 3.09
N VAL A 202 -10.28 -12.12 4.06
CA VAL A 202 -10.98 -10.83 4.09
C VAL A 202 -9.99 -9.71 3.82
N THR A 203 -10.13 -9.03 2.67
CA THR A 203 -9.25 -7.96 2.19
C THR A 203 -10.03 -6.73 1.73
N VAL A 204 -11.06 -6.37 2.49
CA VAL A 204 -12.06 -5.35 2.12
C VAL A 204 -11.64 -3.91 2.39
N GLY A 205 -10.35 -3.65 2.59
CA GLY A 205 -9.79 -2.30 2.71
C GLY A 205 -10.48 -1.45 3.79
N ALA A 206 -11.00 -0.29 3.40
CA ALA A 206 -11.63 0.66 4.32
C ALA A 206 -12.93 0.13 4.98
N TRP A 207 -13.55 -0.91 4.43
CA TRP A 207 -14.75 -1.55 4.98
C TRP A 207 -14.43 -2.63 6.03
N MET A 208 -13.16 -2.89 6.33
CA MET A 208 -12.72 -3.98 7.21
C MET A 208 -13.42 -3.95 8.57
N SER A 209 -13.40 -2.82 9.27
CA SER A 209 -14.05 -2.70 10.59
C SER A 209 -15.57 -2.87 10.53
N LYS A 210 -16.21 -2.46 9.42
CA LYS A 210 -17.66 -2.65 9.24
C LYS A 210 -18.02 -4.12 9.06
N LEU A 211 -17.31 -4.83 8.18
CA LEU A 211 -17.58 -6.23 7.92
C LEU A 211 -17.27 -7.09 9.15
N VAL A 212 -16.11 -6.90 9.79
CA VAL A 212 -15.71 -7.70 10.95
C VAL A 212 -16.69 -7.55 12.11
N LYS A 213 -17.26 -6.36 12.34
CA LYS A 213 -18.32 -6.17 13.35
C LYS A 213 -19.58 -6.99 13.13
N THR A 214 -19.86 -7.43 11.90
CA THR A 214 -21.04 -8.25 11.61
C THR A 214 -20.79 -9.75 11.82
N VAL A 215 -19.51 -10.15 11.91
CA VAL A 215 -19.12 -11.56 11.94
C VAL A 215 -18.33 -11.95 13.20
N SER A 216 -17.91 -10.99 14.00
CA SER A 216 -17.12 -11.21 15.22
C SER A 216 -17.36 -10.12 16.24
N THR A 217 -17.21 -10.44 17.52
CA THR A 217 -17.22 -9.46 18.62
C THR A 217 -15.92 -8.64 18.69
N ARG A 218 -14.88 -9.02 17.93
CA ARG A 218 -13.59 -8.33 17.92
C ARG A 218 -13.69 -6.97 17.26
N VAL A 219 -13.17 -5.94 17.94
CA VAL A 219 -13.12 -4.58 17.41
C VAL A 219 -11.76 -4.37 16.78
N LEU A 220 -11.74 -4.05 15.46
CA LEU A 220 -10.51 -3.70 14.78
C LEU A 220 -10.25 -2.20 14.90
N PRO A 221 -9.06 -1.77 15.35
CA PRO A 221 -8.72 -0.36 15.45
C PRO A 221 -8.33 0.24 14.09
N ILE A 222 -9.10 -0.05 13.05
CA ILE A 222 -8.88 0.40 11.68
C ILE A 222 -9.85 1.53 11.36
N LYS A 223 -9.33 2.70 11.00
CA LYS A 223 -10.10 3.91 10.69
C LYS A 223 -9.92 4.32 9.23
N PRO A 224 -11.01 4.44 8.45
CA PRO A 224 -10.94 5.03 7.11
C PRO A 224 -10.64 6.51 7.17
N LEU A 225 -9.73 6.98 6.29
CA LEU A 225 -9.47 8.40 6.05
C LEU A 225 -9.72 8.73 4.59
N HIS A 226 -10.45 9.80 4.34
CA HIS A 226 -10.55 10.44 3.02
C HIS A 226 -9.25 11.21 2.77
N THR A 227 -8.57 10.92 1.68
CA THR A 227 -7.34 11.60 1.25
C THR A 227 -7.46 12.08 -0.19
N SER A 228 -6.65 13.06 -0.58
CA SER A 228 -6.58 13.58 -1.94
C SER A 228 -5.22 13.35 -2.56
N ILE A 229 -5.26 12.97 -3.82
CA ILE A 229 -4.09 12.88 -4.70
C ILE A 229 -4.13 14.12 -5.60
N CYS A 230 -3.02 14.85 -5.71
CA CYS A 230 -2.95 16.11 -6.40
C CYS A 230 -1.90 16.10 -7.48
N TYR A 231 -2.24 16.68 -8.63
CA TYR A 231 -1.38 16.83 -9.79
C TYR A 231 -1.22 18.31 -10.11
N TRP A 232 0.02 18.74 -10.18
CA TRP A 232 0.45 20.13 -10.32
C TRP A 232 1.07 20.35 -11.71
N ARG A 233 0.78 21.50 -12.32
CA ARG A 233 1.31 21.84 -13.64
C ARG A 233 2.82 22.08 -13.57
N ILE A 234 3.55 21.42 -14.43
CA ILE A 234 4.95 21.72 -14.70
C ILE A 234 4.98 22.93 -15.65
N LYS A 235 5.74 23.96 -15.31
CA LYS A 235 5.88 25.15 -16.16
C LYS A 235 6.50 24.80 -17.50
N ASP A 236 6.17 25.59 -18.53
CA ASP A 236 6.69 25.39 -19.87
C ASP A 236 8.23 25.40 -19.91
N GLY A 237 8.78 24.49 -20.70
CA GLY A 237 10.23 24.28 -20.83
C GLY A 237 10.86 23.38 -19.77
N TYR A 238 10.11 22.96 -18.72
CA TYR A 238 10.64 22.09 -17.65
C TYR A 238 10.06 20.67 -17.64
N GLN A 239 9.17 20.32 -18.57
CA GLN A 239 8.46 19.03 -18.56
C GLN A 239 9.41 17.84 -18.54
N ASP A 240 10.50 17.89 -19.31
CA ASP A 240 11.49 16.83 -19.38
C ASP A 240 12.19 16.60 -18.04
N ASN A 241 12.43 17.66 -17.25
CA ASN A 241 13.11 17.56 -15.96
C ASN A 241 12.39 16.65 -14.96
N PHE A 242 11.06 16.55 -15.08
CA PHE A 242 10.19 15.76 -14.19
C PHE A 242 9.76 14.42 -14.80
N SER A 243 10.32 14.06 -15.95
CA SER A 243 9.99 12.84 -16.64
C SER A 243 10.75 11.63 -16.08
N LEU A 244 10.11 10.46 -16.18
CA LEU A 244 10.74 9.19 -15.83
C LEU A 244 11.97 8.91 -16.72
N GLN A 245 11.89 9.29 -18.02
CA GLN A 245 12.94 9.08 -18.99
C GLN A 245 14.23 9.87 -18.67
N LYS A 246 14.11 11.02 -18.03
CA LYS A 246 15.24 11.81 -17.54
C LYS A 246 15.68 11.42 -16.13
N GLY A 247 15.06 10.36 -15.55
CA GLY A 247 15.44 9.82 -14.26
C GLY A 247 14.97 10.66 -13.06
N PHE A 248 13.90 11.44 -13.21
CA PHE A 248 13.29 12.09 -12.05
C PHE A 248 12.84 11.04 -11.04
N PRO A 249 13.17 11.18 -9.76
CA PRO A 249 12.87 10.15 -8.75
C PRO A 249 11.40 10.18 -8.31
N SER A 250 10.93 9.08 -7.72
CA SER A 250 9.90 9.20 -6.71
C SER A 250 10.54 9.80 -5.46
N PHE A 251 9.79 10.54 -4.65
CA PHE A 251 10.37 11.21 -3.49
C PHE A 251 9.45 11.26 -2.27
N SER A 252 10.06 11.44 -1.11
CA SER A 252 9.40 11.69 0.16
C SER A 252 10.12 12.80 0.92
N SER A 253 9.37 13.68 1.57
CA SER A 253 9.89 14.74 2.43
C SER A 253 9.43 14.49 3.85
N TYR A 254 10.39 14.21 4.74
CA TYR A 254 10.16 14.02 6.16
C TYR A 254 9.95 15.36 6.85
N GLY A 255 9.01 15.41 7.78
CA GLY A 255 8.56 16.58 8.51
C GLY A 255 7.05 16.68 8.55
N GLU A 256 6.54 17.78 9.10
CA GLU A 256 5.11 18.07 9.16
C GLU A 256 4.76 19.22 8.20
N PRO A 257 3.96 18.93 7.15
CA PRO A 257 3.39 17.62 6.79
C PRO A 257 4.38 16.71 6.04
N TYR A 258 4.17 15.40 6.12
CA TYR A 258 4.88 14.45 5.28
C TYR A 258 4.38 14.53 3.83
N ILE A 259 5.26 14.93 2.91
CA ILE A 259 4.94 15.13 1.50
C ILE A 259 5.62 14.06 0.65
N TYR A 260 4.92 13.60 -0.38
CA TYR A 260 5.48 12.64 -1.33
C TYR A 260 5.05 12.95 -2.76
N GLY A 261 5.84 12.46 -3.71
CA GLY A 261 5.52 12.62 -5.12
C GLY A 261 6.10 11.54 -6.02
N THR A 262 5.68 11.59 -7.28
CA THR A 262 6.11 10.67 -8.32
C THR A 262 6.42 11.42 -9.61
N PRO A 263 7.32 10.90 -10.48
CA PRO A 263 7.55 11.45 -11.81
C PRO A 263 6.24 11.68 -12.59
N SER A 264 6.28 12.61 -13.53
CA SER A 264 5.25 12.74 -14.55
C SER A 264 5.23 11.48 -15.41
N LEU A 265 4.11 10.76 -15.39
CA LEU A 265 3.96 9.46 -16.07
C LEU A 265 2.65 9.34 -16.84
N GLU A 266 1.50 9.52 -16.19
CA GLU A 266 0.18 9.29 -16.80
C GLU A 266 -0.44 10.56 -17.38
N PHE A 267 -0.17 11.70 -16.75
CA PHE A 267 -0.65 13.00 -17.20
C PHE A 267 0.53 13.86 -17.69
N PRO A 268 0.77 13.93 -18.99
CA PRO A 268 1.85 14.76 -19.53
C PRO A 268 1.78 16.20 -19.04
N GLY A 269 2.89 16.75 -18.60
CA GLY A 269 2.97 18.10 -18.05
C GLY A 269 2.44 18.28 -16.63
N LEU A 270 2.01 17.21 -15.96
CA LEU A 270 1.60 17.24 -14.57
C LEU A 270 2.51 16.39 -13.69
N LEU A 271 2.80 16.90 -12.49
CA LEU A 271 3.57 16.21 -11.45
C LEU A 271 2.66 15.88 -10.26
N LYS A 272 2.70 14.64 -9.80
CA LYS A 272 1.99 14.26 -8.59
C LYS A 272 2.76 14.69 -7.36
N ILE A 273 2.14 15.50 -6.50
CA ILE A 273 2.64 15.86 -5.17
C ILE A 273 1.45 15.88 -4.21
N ALA A 274 1.54 15.16 -3.10
CA ALA A 274 0.46 15.03 -2.14
C ALA A 274 0.98 14.91 -0.70
N VAL A 275 0.12 15.19 0.27
CA VAL A 275 0.35 14.95 1.70
C VAL A 275 -0.03 13.51 2.04
N HIS A 276 0.77 12.88 2.90
CA HIS A 276 0.41 11.61 3.50
C HIS A 276 -0.48 11.87 4.72
N GLY A 277 -1.77 11.63 4.57
CA GLY A 277 -2.77 11.89 5.60
C GLY A 277 -4.17 12.01 5.01
N GLY A 278 -5.09 12.52 5.82
CA GLY A 278 -6.48 12.70 5.41
C GLY A 278 -7.40 12.97 6.60
N TYR A 279 -8.69 12.99 6.34
CA TYR A 279 -9.72 13.24 7.35
C TYR A 279 -10.56 11.98 7.59
N PRO A 280 -10.97 11.69 8.83
CA PRO A 280 -11.86 10.56 9.13
C PRO A 280 -13.11 10.59 8.26
N CYS A 281 -13.49 9.44 7.71
CA CYS A 281 -14.68 9.33 6.88
C CYS A 281 -15.42 8.00 7.11
N ASP A 282 -16.70 7.98 6.75
CA ASP A 282 -17.42 6.72 6.54
C ASP A 282 -17.16 6.25 5.10
N PRO A 283 -16.65 5.03 4.87
CA PRO A 283 -16.32 4.55 3.53
C PRO A 283 -17.53 4.49 2.59
N ASP A 284 -18.76 4.32 3.12
CA ASP A 284 -19.98 4.32 2.31
C ASP A 284 -20.47 5.72 1.95
N LYS A 285 -20.05 6.74 2.72
CA LYS A 285 -20.47 8.12 2.57
C LYS A 285 -19.32 9.05 2.16
N ARG A 286 -18.19 8.51 1.72
CA ARG A 286 -17.07 9.32 1.28
C ARG A 286 -17.49 10.23 0.12
N THR A 287 -17.26 11.54 0.27
CA THR A 287 -17.45 12.49 -0.82
C THR A 287 -16.47 12.25 -1.97
N TRP A 288 -16.87 12.60 -3.19
CA TRP A 288 -16.00 12.63 -4.36
C TRP A 288 -15.24 13.96 -4.49
N ALA A 289 -15.65 14.98 -3.75
CA ALA A 289 -14.90 16.22 -3.67
C ALA A 289 -13.53 15.95 -3.03
N PRO A 290 -12.45 16.60 -3.49
CA PRO A 290 -11.16 16.46 -2.88
C PRO A 290 -11.18 16.96 -1.43
N ALA A 291 -10.39 16.36 -0.55
CA ALA A 291 -10.11 16.93 0.75
C ALA A 291 -9.34 18.25 0.56
N LEU A 292 -9.63 19.25 1.40
CA LEU A 292 -8.89 20.51 1.36
C LEU A 292 -7.41 20.26 1.62
N LEU A 293 -6.58 20.76 0.71
CA LEU A 293 -5.14 20.82 0.89
C LEU A 293 -4.81 22.07 1.70
N GLY A 294 -3.99 21.92 2.72
CA GLY A 294 -3.41 23.06 3.41
C GLY A 294 -2.42 23.82 2.50
N ASN A 295 -2.05 25.04 2.91
CA ASN A 295 -1.04 25.83 2.19
C ASN A 295 0.36 25.23 2.23
N GLU A 296 0.57 24.18 3.04
CA GLU A 296 1.85 23.53 3.28
C GLU A 296 2.42 22.90 2.00
N VAL A 297 1.58 22.25 1.19
CA VAL A 297 2.02 21.66 -0.09
C VAL A 297 2.47 22.76 -1.05
N THR A 298 1.70 23.83 -1.12
CA THR A 298 1.99 25.01 -1.96
C THR A 298 3.34 25.63 -1.59
N SER A 299 3.57 25.84 -0.28
CA SER A 299 4.84 26.38 0.23
C SER A 299 6.00 25.43 -0.06
N TRP A 300 5.81 24.13 0.20
CA TRP A 300 6.81 23.11 -0.08
C TRP A 300 7.22 23.10 -1.57
N ILE A 301 6.24 23.14 -2.48
CA ILE A 301 6.51 23.19 -3.95
C ILE A 301 7.35 24.42 -4.32
N LYS A 302 6.95 25.59 -3.82
CA LYS A 302 7.67 26.86 -4.09
C LYS A 302 9.12 26.81 -3.63
N GLU A 303 9.35 26.25 -2.45
CA GLU A 303 10.66 26.23 -1.82
C GLU A 303 11.57 25.12 -2.35
N LYS A 304 11.03 23.94 -2.69
CA LYS A 304 11.85 22.74 -2.91
C LYS A 304 12.00 22.35 -4.38
N LEU A 305 11.19 22.92 -5.30
CA LEU A 305 11.20 22.52 -6.72
C LEU A 305 11.67 23.66 -7.65
N ALA A 306 12.61 24.47 -7.18
CA ALA A 306 13.30 25.51 -7.97
C ALA A 306 12.35 26.41 -8.80
N GLY A 307 11.12 26.64 -8.30
CA GLY A 307 10.11 27.45 -8.98
C GLY A 307 9.61 26.93 -10.33
N ARG A 308 9.84 25.65 -10.65
CA ARG A 308 9.50 25.01 -11.94
C ARG A 308 8.09 24.46 -12.03
N ILE A 309 7.35 24.47 -10.92
CA ILE A 309 5.97 23.98 -10.81
C ILE A 309 5.06 25.19 -10.53
N GLU A 310 3.89 25.22 -11.15
CA GLU A 310 2.81 26.14 -10.76
C GLU A 310 2.20 25.66 -9.44
N SER A 311 2.38 26.47 -8.40
CA SER A 311 2.07 26.05 -7.03
C SER A 311 0.85 26.73 -6.43
N SER A 312 0.07 27.50 -7.23
CA SER A 312 -1.15 28.18 -6.74
C SER A 312 -2.23 27.19 -6.35
N GLU A 313 -2.50 26.22 -7.23
CA GLU A 313 -3.50 25.18 -7.04
C GLU A 313 -3.19 23.94 -7.90
N PRO A 314 -3.61 22.74 -7.52
CA PRO A 314 -3.48 21.57 -8.37
C PRO A 314 -4.46 21.64 -9.56
N VAL A 315 -3.98 21.23 -10.73
CA VAL A 315 -4.81 21.16 -11.96
C VAL A 315 -5.80 20.03 -11.91
N LEU A 316 -5.43 18.93 -11.26
CA LEU A 316 -6.27 17.74 -11.13
C LEU A 316 -6.14 17.19 -9.71
N THR A 317 -7.30 16.83 -9.13
CA THR A 317 -7.37 16.15 -7.84
C THR A 317 -8.17 14.86 -7.97
N GLN A 318 -7.73 13.83 -7.24
CA GLN A 318 -8.41 12.56 -7.14
C GLN A 318 -8.71 12.22 -5.68
N SER A 319 -9.96 11.92 -5.36
CA SER A 319 -10.33 11.39 -4.04
C SER A 319 -9.87 9.96 -3.89
N CYS A 320 -9.28 9.64 -2.75
CA CYS A 320 -8.83 8.31 -2.39
C CYS A 320 -9.18 8.00 -0.92
N MET A 321 -8.94 6.79 -0.47
CA MET A 321 -9.09 6.43 0.94
C MET A 321 -7.85 5.74 1.45
N TYR A 322 -7.50 6.05 2.71
CA TYR A 322 -6.62 5.23 3.52
C TYR A 322 -7.45 4.36 4.49
N SER A 323 -6.81 3.36 5.02
CA SER A 323 -7.32 2.47 6.05
C SER A 323 -6.23 2.39 7.11
N MET A 324 -6.37 3.22 8.18
CA MET A 324 -5.30 3.49 9.14
C MET A 324 -5.45 2.65 10.39
N THR A 325 -4.35 2.10 10.87
CA THR A 325 -4.17 1.56 12.22
C THR A 325 -3.56 2.64 13.13
N PRO A 326 -3.63 2.51 14.45
CA PRO A 326 -3.04 3.47 15.38
C PRO A 326 -1.51 3.62 15.25
N ASP A 327 -0.81 2.53 14.92
CA ASP A 327 0.65 2.45 14.79
C ASP A 327 1.16 2.59 13.35
N GLY A 328 0.26 2.64 12.38
CA GLY A 328 0.62 2.66 10.96
C GLY A 328 0.99 1.29 10.39
N ASP A 329 1.13 0.24 11.21
CA ASP A 329 1.42 -1.12 10.75
C ASP A 329 0.17 -1.84 10.27
N PHE A 330 0.37 -2.79 9.36
CA PHE A 330 -0.72 -3.59 8.80
C PHE A 330 -1.36 -4.50 9.84
N VAL A 331 -2.57 -4.96 9.55
CA VAL A 331 -3.16 -6.12 10.19
C VAL A 331 -3.11 -7.27 9.22
N ILE A 332 -2.39 -8.34 9.56
CA ILE A 332 -2.34 -9.62 8.82
C ILE A 332 -2.39 -10.71 9.88
N ASP A 333 -3.56 -11.34 10.04
CA ASP A 333 -3.79 -12.31 11.11
C ASP A 333 -4.95 -13.24 10.79
N PHE A 334 -5.15 -14.24 11.61
CA PHE A 334 -6.40 -14.99 11.65
C PHE A 334 -7.44 -14.20 12.45
N LEU A 335 -8.71 -14.24 12.00
CA LEU A 335 -9.81 -13.65 12.78
C LEU A 335 -9.94 -14.35 14.13
N GLY A 336 -9.64 -15.66 14.15
CA GLY A 336 -9.48 -16.44 15.36
C GLY A 336 -10.79 -16.77 16.07
N GLY A 337 -10.69 -16.97 17.39
CA GLY A 337 -11.80 -17.38 18.24
C GLY A 337 -12.22 -18.82 18.03
N GLU A 338 -13.19 -19.27 18.87
CA GLU A 338 -13.73 -20.63 18.78
C GLU A 338 -14.46 -20.88 17.44
N GLU A 339 -15.07 -19.83 16.88
CA GLU A 339 -15.85 -19.94 15.65
C GLU A 339 -14.98 -20.16 14.41
N PHE A 340 -13.89 -19.41 14.26
CA PHE A 340 -13.13 -19.41 13.01
C PHE A 340 -11.75 -20.07 13.08
N GLY A 341 -11.12 -20.11 14.27
CA GLY A 341 -9.78 -20.65 14.42
C GLY A 341 -8.82 -20.08 13.37
N LYS A 342 -8.29 -20.95 12.50
CA LYS A 342 -7.44 -20.60 11.36
C LYS A 342 -8.16 -20.66 9.99
N ASP A 343 -9.50 -20.64 9.98
CA ASP A 343 -10.26 -20.77 8.74
C ASP A 343 -10.58 -19.44 8.08
N VAL A 344 -10.45 -18.32 8.82
CA VAL A 344 -10.64 -16.97 8.30
C VAL A 344 -9.38 -16.14 8.54
N VAL A 345 -8.73 -15.73 7.45
CA VAL A 345 -7.59 -14.81 7.45
C VAL A 345 -8.08 -13.40 7.15
N ILE A 346 -7.55 -12.40 7.84
CA ILE A 346 -7.86 -10.99 7.60
C ILE A 346 -6.59 -10.22 7.23
N ALA A 347 -6.72 -9.28 6.29
CA ALA A 347 -5.64 -8.35 5.96
C ALA A 347 -6.20 -6.96 5.66
N GLY A 348 -5.79 -5.97 6.45
CA GLY A 348 -6.31 -4.61 6.38
C GLY A 348 -5.45 -3.60 7.12
N GLY A 349 -5.93 -2.37 7.26
CA GLY A 349 -5.18 -1.33 7.96
C GLY A 349 -3.84 -1.00 7.29
N PHE A 350 -3.81 -0.93 5.95
CA PHE A 350 -2.56 -0.74 5.20
C PHE A 350 -2.00 0.68 5.24
N SER A 351 -2.57 1.56 6.01
CA SER A 351 -2.08 2.85 6.49
C SER A 351 -1.43 3.74 5.41
N GLY A 352 -2.00 3.70 4.18
CA GLY A 352 -1.57 4.51 3.04
C GLY A 352 -0.30 4.03 2.32
N HIS A 353 0.34 2.94 2.75
CA HIS A 353 1.60 2.49 2.15
C HIS A 353 1.65 1.00 1.72
N GLY A 354 0.55 0.24 1.83
CA GLY A 354 0.53 -1.19 1.53
C GLY A 354 0.58 -1.56 0.05
N PHE A 355 0.08 -0.72 -0.87
CA PHE A 355 -0.12 -1.08 -2.28
C PHE A 355 1.11 -1.71 -2.94
N LYS A 356 2.29 -1.14 -2.72
CA LYS A 356 3.57 -1.61 -3.27
C LYS A 356 3.93 -3.03 -2.84
N MET A 357 3.43 -3.47 -1.68
CA MET A 357 3.67 -4.78 -1.09
C MET A 357 2.56 -5.80 -1.41
N GLY A 358 1.59 -5.43 -2.27
CA GLY A 358 0.48 -6.29 -2.65
C GLY A 358 0.88 -7.71 -3.05
N PRO A 359 1.86 -7.92 -3.94
CA PRO A 359 2.28 -9.28 -4.34
C PRO A 359 2.87 -10.11 -3.20
N ALA A 360 3.73 -9.54 -2.35
CA ALA A 360 4.29 -10.23 -1.18
C ALA A 360 3.19 -10.55 -0.15
N ILE A 361 2.28 -9.59 0.12
CA ILE A 361 1.14 -9.82 1.00
C ILE A 361 0.22 -10.90 0.41
N GLY A 362 -0.03 -10.89 -0.90
CA GLY A 362 -0.80 -11.95 -1.55
C GLY A 362 -0.18 -13.34 -1.38
N ARG A 363 1.15 -13.46 -1.45
CA ARG A 363 1.88 -14.70 -1.14
C ARG A 363 1.70 -15.10 0.33
N ILE A 364 1.91 -14.14 1.25
CA ILE A 364 1.77 -14.36 2.69
C ILE A 364 0.36 -14.89 3.02
N LEU A 365 -0.68 -14.23 2.53
CA LEU A 365 -2.06 -14.65 2.76
C LEU A 365 -2.37 -16.03 2.17
N ALA A 366 -1.84 -16.32 0.97
CA ALA A 366 -2.00 -17.64 0.36
C ALA A 366 -1.32 -18.74 1.19
N GLU A 367 -0.14 -18.49 1.75
CA GLU A 367 0.55 -19.44 2.64
C GLU A 367 -0.20 -19.62 3.96
N MET A 368 -0.69 -18.54 4.57
CA MET A 368 -1.53 -18.64 5.78
C MET A 368 -2.77 -19.49 5.55
N VAL A 369 -3.43 -19.34 4.40
CA VAL A 369 -4.59 -20.15 4.01
C VAL A 369 -4.22 -21.63 3.86
N MET A 370 -3.12 -21.94 3.19
CA MET A 370 -2.74 -23.29 2.82
C MET A 370 -2.06 -24.06 3.98
N ASN A 371 -1.22 -23.34 4.74
CA ASN A 371 -0.30 -23.97 5.69
C ASN A 371 -0.60 -23.58 7.15
N GLY A 372 -1.47 -22.57 7.38
CA GLY A 372 -1.71 -22.01 8.71
C GLY A 372 -0.59 -21.11 9.23
N GLU A 373 0.39 -20.79 8.39
CA GLU A 373 1.55 -19.91 8.66
C GLU A 373 2.12 -19.37 7.37
N ALA A 374 2.94 -18.32 7.42
CA ALA A 374 3.71 -17.81 6.29
C ALA A 374 5.18 -17.69 6.66
N LYS A 375 6.07 -17.95 5.68
CA LYS A 375 7.51 -17.87 5.85
C LYS A 375 8.08 -16.54 5.32
N GLY A 376 9.28 -16.17 5.80
CA GLY A 376 9.98 -14.97 5.34
C GLY A 376 9.28 -13.66 5.70
N VAL A 377 8.49 -13.65 6.76
CA VAL A 377 7.85 -12.45 7.31
C VAL A 377 7.69 -12.60 8.83
N GLU A 378 7.99 -11.53 9.55
CA GLU A 378 7.74 -11.47 10.99
C GLU A 378 6.32 -11.02 11.31
N LEU A 379 5.37 -11.98 11.27
CA LEU A 379 3.95 -11.70 11.50
C LEU A 379 3.66 -11.07 12.86
N LYS A 380 4.56 -11.16 13.85
CA LYS A 380 4.38 -10.55 15.19
C LYS A 380 4.02 -9.06 15.12
N TYR A 381 4.59 -8.31 14.15
CA TYR A 381 4.29 -6.89 13.97
C TYR A 381 2.90 -6.63 13.38
N PHE A 382 2.25 -7.64 12.82
CA PHE A 382 0.99 -7.51 12.09
C PHE A 382 -0.20 -8.18 12.78
N ARG A 383 0.03 -8.88 13.91
CA ARG A 383 -1.02 -9.56 14.68
C ARG A 383 -1.97 -8.58 15.35
N LEU A 384 -3.20 -9.02 15.54
CA LEU A 384 -4.24 -8.25 16.23
C LEU A 384 -3.99 -8.11 17.73
N ASP A 385 -3.39 -9.11 18.36
CA ASP A 385 -3.13 -9.14 19.80
C ASP A 385 -2.20 -8.01 20.28
N ARG A 386 -1.39 -7.41 19.39
CA ARG A 386 -0.58 -6.23 19.73
C ARG A 386 -1.42 -5.04 20.23
N PHE A 387 -2.71 -4.97 19.84
CA PHE A 387 -3.63 -3.94 20.31
C PHE A 387 -4.31 -4.30 21.64
N ASP A 388 -4.31 -5.57 22.03
CA ASP A 388 -4.80 -6.02 23.32
C ASP A 388 -3.84 -5.60 24.46
N GLU A 389 -2.52 -5.67 24.18
CA GLU A 389 -1.47 -5.25 25.10
C GLU A 389 -1.27 -3.73 25.09
N ASN A 390 -1.28 -3.11 23.91
CA ASN A 390 -1.11 -1.67 23.74
C ASN A 390 -2.14 -1.15 22.72
N PRO A 391 -3.16 -0.37 23.14
CA PRO A 391 -4.14 0.19 22.21
C PRO A 391 -3.55 1.09 21.09
N ARG A 392 -2.30 1.55 21.25
CA ARG A 392 -1.55 2.29 20.22
C ARG A 392 -0.78 1.37 19.27
N GLY A 393 -0.74 0.04 19.54
CA GLY A 393 -0.02 -0.94 18.75
C GLY A 393 1.50 -0.91 18.97
N ASN A 394 2.26 -1.16 17.91
CA ASN A 394 3.72 -1.22 17.99
C ASN A 394 4.33 0.12 18.40
N VAL A 395 5.33 0.07 19.27
CA VAL A 395 6.10 1.25 19.64
C VAL A 395 7.00 1.66 18.49
N LYS A 396 6.97 2.93 18.11
CA LYS A 396 7.81 3.51 17.05
C LYS A 396 8.99 4.25 17.66
N ASP A 397 9.71 3.59 18.55
CA ASP A 397 10.98 4.05 19.07
C ASP A 397 12.12 3.42 18.23
N TYR A 398 12.79 4.26 17.46
CA TYR A 398 13.86 3.84 16.56
C TYR A 398 15.25 3.96 17.18
N GLU A 399 15.37 4.34 18.47
CA GLU A 399 16.68 4.61 19.11
C GLU A 399 17.55 3.36 19.12
N ASP A 400 16.99 2.20 19.45
CA ASP A 400 17.73 0.93 19.44
C ASP A 400 18.23 0.56 18.03
N GLN A 401 17.39 0.75 17.01
CA GLN A 401 17.75 0.49 15.61
C GLN A 401 18.88 1.43 15.16
N VAL A 402 18.79 2.71 15.43
CA VAL A 402 19.82 3.71 15.11
C VAL A 402 21.13 3.43 15.86
N ASN A 403 21.06 3.06 17.14
CA ASN A 403 22.24 2.78 17.96
C ASN A 403 22.93 1.48 17.56
N SER A 404 22.17 0.46 17.13
CA SER A 404 22.74 -0.82 16.67
C SER A 404 23.62 -0.65 15.42
N VAL A 405 23.33 0.33 14.59
CA VAL A 405 24.13 0.64 13.39
C VAL A 405 25.36 1.46 13.75
N LYS A 406 25.23 2.45 14.64
CA LYS A 406 26.37 3.27 15.12
C LYS A 406 27.45 2.43 15.81
N SER A 407 27.07 1.32 16.46
CA SER A 407 28.01 0.42 17.12
C SER A 407 28.78 -0.52 16.18
N LYS A 408 28.37 -0.60 14.89
CA LYS A 408 28.98 -1.40 13.84
C LYS A 408 29.86 -0.60 12.88
N LEU A 409 29.86 0.73 13.01
CA LEU A 409 30.74 1.67 12.30
C LEU A 409 31.91 2.09 13.19
#